data_21320cc6b7aec64009bcdd1148221d76
#
_entry.id   21320cc6b7aec64009bcdd1148221d76
#
_cell.length_a   1.000
_cell.length_b   1.000
_cell.length_c   1.000
_cell.angle_alpha   90.00
_cell.angle_beta   90.00
_cell.angle_gamma   90.00
#
_symmetry.space_group_name_H-M   'P 1'
#
loop_
_entity.id
_entity.type
_entity.pdbx_description
1 polymer ?
#
loop_
_entity_poly.entity_id
_entity_poly.type
_entity_poly.pdbx_seq_one_letter_code
_entity_poly.pdbx_strand_id
1 'polypeptide(L)'
;MSLTCDSFRAGAFALVALAWLGGPAAAQSTATALNTEPASAPPPGATVSPEASPAAAPATAATPAPAPAPAATPEDAAAPTVDPQMAAALTAALDALVAGDVKASPIGAGNWRDARLAIRAFYAARGFAPVWLDGHGLTPRGQAALRRLERADEDALDLSAFALPVDPPADATPERIAEAEATISAAAVAYAMQASGSRVIPTRISSLITARPTVADPGAALTAVAAAADPDAALEGYNPQQKGYRDLRDQLSRMRAAAPRPSPTPSAAPTTTGIPDGPSLGLGMRDPRVPLVRARLGVPADGSAADIYDLPVAAAVQAFQRANGLPPNGALTPATAAALSGGAPTPAPLRAAAVSPARRVAMIVANMEMWRWEPRDMGAERIEINIPDYSLKLMEGDDLVHQARVIVGKPDTPTPVFSNEMKYILVNPIWRVPESIVRKELAPHLAEDPDYLVRRGYQVAEVGGHMFVSQPPGEGNALGHILFMFPNEHSVYLHDTPLRSLFGAARRAFSHGCVRVEQPMRLAELVMGAGWSSARLQSLIGATQRTVMLPHAIPIHLEYFTEFVDPTGALQEREDVYGIAARVAGTIAQTSQD
;
A
#
# COMPACT_ATOMS: atom_id res chain seq x y z
N MET A 1 -1.06 -60.69 -10.02
CA MET A 1 -2.45 -60.72 -10.46
C MET A 1 -2.77 -59.31 -10.87
N SER A 2 -2.52 -58.89 -12.08
CA SER A 2 -3.26 -59.15 -13.32
C SER A 2 -4.67 -58.58 -13.30
N LEU A 3 -4.89 -57.51 -14.05
CA LEU A 3 -5.64 -57.35 -15.30
C LEU A 3 -6.02 -55.88 -15.46
N THR A 4 -5.54 -55.17 -16.46
CA THR A 4 -6.04 -54.85 -17.83
C THR A 4 -6.99 -53.64 -17.83
N CYS A 5 -6.62 -52.53 -18.43
CA CYS A 5 -6.78 -52.12 -19.84
C CYS A 5 -8.26 -51.93 -20.26
N ASP A 6 -8.61 -50.66 -20.61
CA ASP A 6 -9.23 -50.41 -21.92
C ASP A 6 -9.36 -48.90 -22.24
N SER A 7 -8.80 -48.55 -23.29
CA SER A 7 -9.04 -47.70 -24.44
C SER A 7 -10.34 -46.85 -24.50
N PHE A 8 -10.18 -45.53 -24.80
CA PHE A 8 -11.19 -44.81 -25.58
C PHE A 8 -10.57 -43.86 -26.63
N ARG A 9 -10.94 -44.12 -27.79
CA ARG A 9 -10.83 -43.69 -29.17
C ARG A 9 -10.63 -42.20 -29.43
N ALA A 10 -9.70 -41.94 -30.35
CA ALA A 10 -9.57 -40.77 -31.18
C ALA A 10 -10.77 -40.59 -32.13
N GLY A 11 -11.27 -39.37 -32.22
CA GLY A 11 -12.21 -38.92 -33.24
C GLY A 11 -11.54 -37.90 -34.15
N ALA A 12 -11.23 -38.34 -35.37
CA ALA A 12 -10.75 -37.49 -36.44
C ALA A 12 -11.92 -36.67 -37.04
N PHE A 13 -11.75 -35.37 -37.21
CA PHE A 13 -12.61 -34.58 -38.09
C PHE A 13 -11.83 -34.18 -39.32
N ALA A 14 -12.44 -34.55 -40.45
CA ALA A 14 -11.93 -34.40 -41.80
C ALA A 14 -11.99 -32.95 -42.30
N LEU A 15 -10.93 -32.52 -42.95
CA LEU A 15 -10.88 -31.33 -43.83
C LEU A 15 -11.78 -31.59 -45.06
N VAL A 16 -12.67 -30.62 -45.31
CA VAL A 16 -13.30 -30.47 -46.63
C VAL A 16 -12.75 -29.21 -47.28
N ALA A 17 -11.90 -29.41 -48.26
CA ALA A 17 -11.43 -28.36 -49.18
C ALA A 17 -12.48 -28.22 -50.28
N LEU A 18 -13.02 -27.02 -50.45
CA LEU A 18 -13.74 -26.62 -51.69
C LEU A 18 -12.90 -25.56 -52.43
N ALA A 19 -12.36 -26.00 -53.56
CA ALA A 19 -11.76 -25.14 -54.55
C ALA A 19 -12.86 -24.39 -55.35
N TRP A 20 -12.72 -23.09 -55.49
CA TRP A 20 -13.43 -22.32 -56.51
C TRP A 20 -12.43 -21.54 -57.38
N LEU A 21 -12.40 -21.91 -58.66
CA LEU A 21 -11.68 -21.22 -59.74
C LEU A 21 -12.58 -20.08 -60.30
N GLY A 22 -11.98 -18.93 -60.50
CA GLY A 22 -12.60 -17.82 -61.26
C GLY A 22 -11.80 -16.52 -61.11
N GLY A 23 -10.87 -16.25 -62.01
CA GLY A 23 -10.28 -14.91 -62.18
C GLY A 23 -10.93 -14.20 -63.38
N PRO A 24 -10.39 -13.09 -63.92
CA PRO A 24 -9.77 -11.93 -63.29
C PRO A 24 -10.46 -10.61 -63.67
N ALA A 25 -10.31 -9.54 -62.86
CA ALA A 25 -10.45 -8.16 -63.35
C ALA A 25 -9.47 -7.27 -62.56
N ALA A 26 -8.57 -6.67 -63.32
CA ALA A 26 -7.57 -5.76 -62.85
C ALA A 26 -8.15 -4.41 -62.42
N ALA A 27 -7.79 -3.95 -61.22
CA ALA A 27 -7.79 -2.51 -60.92
C ALA A 27 -6.48 -2.21 -60.19
N GLN A 28 -5.58 -1.54 -60.90
CA GLN A 28 -4.33 -0.99 -60.40
C GLN A 28 -4.67 0.16 -59.45
N SER A 29 -4.32 0.01 -58.17
CA SER A 29 -4.19 1.14 -57.25
C SER A 29 -2.78 1.13 -56.72
N THR A 30 -2.05 2.18 -57.06
CA THR A 30 -0.68 2.47 -56.66
C THR A 30 -0.59 2.66 -55.15
N ALA A 31 -0.08 1.68 -54.43
CA ALA A 31 0.32 1.82 -53.02
C ALA A 31 1.74 2.38 -52.98
N THR A 32 1.86 3.64 -52.58
CA THR A 32 3.15 4.24 -52.21
C THR A 32 3.61 3.63 -50.91
N ALA A 33 4.65 2.80 -50.99
CA ALA A 33 5.34 2.28 -49.84
C ALA A 33 6.11 3.40 -49.13
N LEU A 34 5.68 3.76 -47.92
CA LEU A 34 6.49 4.54 -46.99
C LEU A 34 7.36 3.58 -46.18
N ASN A 35 8.61 3.45 -46.65
CA ASN A 35 9.72 2.92 -45.89
C ASN A 35 9.94 3.83 -44.67
N THR A 36 9.75 3.34 -43.46
CA THR A 36 10.28 3.94 -42.25
C THR A 36 11.41 3.06 -41.76
N GLU A 37 12.62 3.47 -42.08
CA GLU A 37 13.85 3.01 -41.41
C GLU A 37 13.83 3.37 -39.92
N PRO A 38 14.46 2.57 -39.03
CA PRO A 38 14.62 2.93 -37.64
C PRO A 38 15.65 4.06 -37.51
N ALA A 39 15.28 5.13 -36.81
CA ALA A 39 16.15 6.27 -36.53
C ALA A 39 17.36 5.83 -35.72
N SER A 40 18.52 5.91 -36.36
CA SER A 40 19.85 5.81 -35.74
C SER A 40 20.13 7.09 -34.93
N ALA A 41 20.89 6.89 -33.82
CA ALA A 41 21.35 7.94 -32.93
C ALA A 41 22.23 8.99 -33.68
N PRO A 42 22.22 10.27 -33.28
CA PRO A 42 23.08 11.28 -33.87
C PRO A 42 24.51 11.16 -33.36
N PRO A 43 25.51 11.49 -34.22
CA PRO A 43 26.94 11.48 -33.85
C PRO A 43 27.29 12.70 -32.97
N PRO A 44 28.35 12.64 -32.15
CA PRO A 44 28.82 13.76 -31.34
C PRO A 44 29.66 14.74 -32.14
N GLY A 45 29.44 16.04 -31.94
CA GLY A 45 30.44 17.08 -32.24
C GLY A 45 30.06 18.08 -33.32
N ALA A 46 29.49 19.20 -32.90
CA ALA A 46 29.69 20.50 -33.57
C ALA A 46 29.69 21.60 -32.52
N THR A 47 30.84 22.17 -32.27
CA THR A 47 31.10 23.39 -31.50
C THR A 47 30.49 24.58 -32.23
N VAL A 48 29.53 25.27 -31.58
CA VAL A 48 29.04 26.59 -32.03
C VAL A 48 29.56 27.63 -31.03
N SER A 49 30.37 28.56 -31.54
CA SER A 49 30.83 29.75 -30.81
C SER A 49 29.66 30.67 -30.46
N PRO A 50 29.66 31.31 -29.29
CA PRO A 50 28.61 32.28 -28.95
C PRO A 50 28.92 33.66 -29.53
N GLU A 51 27.94 34.20 -30.24
CA GLU A 51 27.88 35.56 -30.69
C GLU A 51 27.49 36.50 -29.54
N ALA A 52 28.16 37.65 -29.51
CA ALA A 52 28.17 38.60 -28.38
C ALA A 52 26.82 39.30 -28.20
N SER A 53 26.33 39.37 -26.97
CA SER A 53 25.22 40.23 -26.54
C SER A 53 25.76 41.48 -25.85
N PRO A 54 25.11 42.65 -25.95
CA PRO A 54 25.66 43.92 -25.57
C PRO A 54 25.67 44.14 -24.02
N ALA A 55 26.66 44.91 -23.60
CA ALA A 55 27.03 45.25 -22.23
C ALA A 55 25.89 45.88 -21.39
N ALA A 56 25.61 45.31 -20.24
CA ALA A 56 24.89 45.96 -19.14
C ALA A 56 25.90 46.65 -18.19
N ALA A 57 25.50 47.81 -17.70
CA ALA A 57 26.30 48.72 -16.83
C ALA A 57 26.72 48.06 -15.50
N PRO A 58 27.81 48.54 -14.85
CA PRO A 58 28.37 47.89 -13.68
C PRO A 58 27.53 48.14 -12.41
N ALA A 59 27.05 47.04 -11.80
CA ALA A 59 26.52 47.07 -10.45
C ALA A 59 27.68 47.18 -9.45
N THR A 60 27.54 48.08 -8.50
CA THR A 60 28.45 48.33 -7.38
C THR A 60 28.80 47.04 -6.62
N ALA A 61 30.07 46.75 -6.49
CA ALA A 61 30.61 45.62 -5.76
C ALA A 61 30.25 45.73 -4.26
N ALA A 62 29.46 44.77 -3.78
CA ALA A 62 29.31 44.52 -2.36
C ALA A 62 30.60 43.85 -1.84
N THR A 63 31.16 44.34 -0.80
CA THR A 63 32.33 43.81 -0.08
C THR A 63 32.04 42.38 0.35
N PRO A 64 32.88 41.39 0.07
CA PRO A 64 32.66 40.02 0.54
C PRO A 64 32.77 40.00 2.08
N ALA A 65 31.78 39.36 2.72
CA ALA A 65 31.83 39.05 4.13
C ALA A 65 33.08 38.19 4.43
N PRO A 66 33.74 38.37 5.60
CA PRO A 66 34.92 37.59 5.95
C PRO A 66 34.54 36.09 5.99
N ALA A 67 35.39 35.27 5.40
CA ALA A 67 35.27 33.80 5.45
C ALA A 67 35.14 33.38 6.93
N PRO A 68 34.28 32.40 7.25
CA PRO A 68 34.24 31.83 8.59
C PRO A 68 35.63 31.27 8.92
N ALA A 69 36.11 31.57 10.12
CA ALA A 69 37.35 31.02 10.65
C ALA A 69 37.32 29.48 10.54
N PRO A 70 38.46 28.82 10.26
CA PRO A 70 38.49 27.37 10.23
C PRO A 70 37.95 26.84 11.57
N ALA A 71 36.96 25.96 11.48
CA ALA A 71 36.45 25.25 12.66
C ALA A 71 37.67 24.62 13.36
N ALA A 72 37.79 24.86 14.65
CA ALA A 72 38.81 24.23 15.47
C ALA A 72 38.74 22.73 15.21
N THR A 73 39.87 22.14 14.82
CA THR A 73 40.07 20.71 14.82
C THR A 73 39.59 20.18 16.17
N PRO A 74 38.76 19.12 16.21
CA PRO A 74 38.44 18.50 17.48
C PRO A 74 39.77 18.09 18.12
N GLU A 75 40.14 18.80 19.17
CA GLU A 75 41.20 18.38 20.06
C GLU A 75 40.90 16.93 20.45
N ASP A 76 41.88 16.05 20.38
CA ASP A 76 41.82 14.65 20.81
C ASP A 76 41.14 14.56 22.18
N ALA A 77 39.80 14.43 22.17
CA ALA A 77 39.09 13.98 23.34
C ALA A 77 39.55 12.54 23.57
N ALA A 78 40.44 12.34 24.52
CA ALA A 78 40.90 11.03 24.96
C ALA A 78 39.64 10.14 25.10
N ALA A 79 39.65 9.00 24.40
CA ALA A 79 38.52 8.04 24.47
C ALA A 79 38.19 7.82 25.95
N PRO A 80 36.92 7.92 26.36
CA PRO A 80 36.55 7.76 27.75
C PRO A 80 37.12 6.43 28.25
N THR A 81 37.89 6.46 29.33
CA THR A 81 38.45 5.25 29.97
C THR A 81 37.27 4.45 30.53
N VAL A 82 36.82 3.46 29.75
CA VAL A 82 35.74 2.56 30.16
C VAL A 82 36.27 1.63 31.25
N ASP A 83 35.49 1.45 32.33
CA ASP A 83 35.78 0.43 33.32
C ASP A 83 35.92 -0.93 32.63
N PRO A 84 37.05 -1.65 32.80
CA PRO A 84 37.26 -2.94 32.15
C PRO A 84 36.20 -3.99 32.50
N GLN A 85 35.60 -3.94 33.71
CA GLN A 85 34.51 -4.83 34.11
C GLN A 85 33.23 -4.52 33.29
N MET A 86 32.91 -3.26 33.15
CA MET A 86 31.77 -2.83 32.34
C MET A 86 31.96 -3.19 30.85
N ALA A 87 33.14 -2.95 30.30
CA ALA A 87 33.45 -3.32 28.91
C ALA A 87 33.33 -4.84 28.67
N ALA A 88 33.79 -5.64 29.61
CA ALA A 88 33.67 -7.11 29.55
C ALA A 88 32.21 -7.56 29.65
N ALA A 89 31.44 -7.00 30.59
CA ALA A 89 30.03 -7.28 30.77
C ALA A 89 29.21 -6.92 29.51
N LEU A 90 29.45 -5.74 28.93
CA LEU A 90 28.75 -5.29 27.71
C LEU A 90 29.14 -6.14 26.50
N THR A 91 30.41 -6.55 26.38
CA THR A 91 30.83 -7.52 25.35
C THR A 91 30.03 -8.81 25.47
N ALA A 92 29.93 -9.37 26.66
CA ALA A 92 29.20 -10.62 26.90
C ALA A 92 27.68 -10.47 26.59
N ALA A 93 27.06 -9.38 27.02
CA ALA A 93 25.65 -9.12 26.74
C ALA A 93 25.37 -8.98 25.24
N LEU A 94 26.23 -8.30 24.48
CA LEU A 94 26.11 -8.13 23.04
C LEU A 94 26.41 -9.44 22.27
N ASP A 95 27.36 -10.26 22.75
CA ASP A 95 27.61 -11.58 22.18
C ASP A 95 26.41 -12.52 22.40
N ALA A 96 25.77 -12.45 23.57
CA ALA A 96 24.51 -13.14 23.84
C ALA A 96 23.38 -12.67 22.94
N LEU A 97 23.26 -11.35 22.72
CA LEU A 97 22.29 -10.77 21.76
C LEU A 97 22.52 -11.32 20.35
N VAL A 98 23.77 -11.40 19.88
CA VAL A 98 24.11 -11.93 18.55
C VAL A 98 23.82 -13.43 18.46
N ALA A 99 24.11 -14.20 19.50
CA ALA A 99 23.91 -15.64 19.55
C ALA A 99 22.43 -16.07 19.75
N GLY A 100 21.57 -15.15 20.19
CA GLY A 100 20.17 -15.43 20.50
C GLY A 100 19.37 -16.04 19.35
N ASP A 101 18.30 -16.77 19.64
CA ASP A 101 17.45 -17.42 18.62
C ASP A 101 16.80 -16.38 17.68
N VAL A 102 16.77 -16.72 16.38
CA VAL A 102 16.25 -15.85 15.30
C VAL A 102 14.78 -16.14 14.99
N LYS A 103 14.13 -17.08 15.71
CA LYS A 103 12.78 -17.56 15.37
C LYS A 103 11.72 -16.48 15.39
N ALA A 104 11.84 -15.50 16.27
CA ALA A 104 10.98 -14.32 16.28
C ALA A 104 11.80 -13.09 15.91
N SER A 105 11.58 -12.53 14.71
CA SER A 105 12.22 -11.28 14.31
C SER A 105 11.38 -10.09 14.77
N PRO A 106 11.86 -9.27 15.71
CA PRO A 106 11.11 -8.10 16.19
C PRO A 106 10.94 -7.00 15.13
N ILE A 107 11.64 -7.13 14.01
CA ILE A 107 11.56 -6.19 12.89
C ILE A 107 10.77 -6.77 11.70
N GLY A 108 9.97 -7.81 11.94
CA GLY A 108 9.16 -8.45 10.92
C GLY A 108 10.01 -9.04 9.79
N ALA A 109 9.83 -8.52 8.58
CA ALA A 109 10.51 -9.01 7.37
C ALA A 109 11.98 -8.57 7.26
N GLY A 110 12.47 -7.74 8.17
CA GLY A 110 13.86 -7.26 8.17
C GLY A 110 14.86 -8.33 8.59
N ASN A 111 16.16 -8.08 8.29
CA ASN A 111 17.23 -8.97 8.68
C ASN A 111 17.70 -8.68 10.11
N TRP A 112 17.06 -9.33 11.09
CA TRP A 112 17.39 -9.14 12.50
C TRP A 112 18.81 -9.60 12.87
N ARG A 113 19.34 -10.61 12.17
CA ARG A 113 20.72 -11.06 12.39
C ARG A 113 21.73 -9.94 12.07
N ASP A 114 21.56 -9.28 10.93
CA ASP A 114 22.47 -8.19 10.52
C ASP A 114 22.31 -6.98 11.46
N ALA A 115 21.09 -6.71 11.92
CA ALA A 115 20.85 -5.65 12.90
C ALA A 115 21.61 -5.90 14.23
N ARG A 116 21.59 -7.13 14.75
CA ARG A 116 22.34 -7.50 15.96
C ARG A 116 23.86 -7.38 15.78
N LEU A 117 24.36 -7.79 14.61
CA LEU A 117 25.78 -7.61 14.27
C LEU A 117 26.15 -6.13 14.17
N ALA A 118 25.31 -5.29 13.60
CA ALA A 118 25.54 -3.84 13.52
C ALA A 118 25.53 -3.18 14.92
N ILE A 119 24.63 -3.59 15.82
CA ILE A 119 24.62 -3.12 17.22
C ILE A 119 25.95 -3.47 17.89
N ARG A 120 26.40 -4.72 17.78
CA ARG A 120 27.69 -5.15 18.35
C ARG A 120 28.87 -4.36 17.77
N ALA A 121 28.89 -4.15 16.44
CA ALA A 121 29.93 -3.37 15.77
C ALA A 121 29.97 -1.92 16.25
N PHE A 122 28.80 -1.29 16.48
CA PHE A 122 28.69 0.06 17.04
C PHE A 122 29.39 0.15 18.39
N TYR A 123 29.16 -0.79 19.30
CA TYR A 123 29.83 -0.79 20.62
C TYR A 123 31.31 -1.13 20.54
N ALA A 124 31.70 -2.04 19.66
CA ALA A 124 33.11 -2.37 19.44
C ALA A 124 33.92 -1.13 18.98
N ALA A 125 33.36 -0.31 18.08
CA ALA A 125 33.98 0.93 17.63
C ALA A 125 34.17 1.99 18.75
N ARG A 126 33.41 1.85 19.85
CA ARG A 126 33.45 2.73 21.02
C ARG A 126 34.26 2.14 22.20
N GLY A 127 34.96 1.04 22.02
CA GLY A 127 35.60 0.30 23.11
C GLY A 127 34.62 -0.22 24.16
N PHE A 128 33.40 -0.55 23.75
CA PHE A 128 32.28 -0.99 24.58
C PHE A 128 31.87 0.03 25.66
N ALA A 129 31.99 1.33 25.36
CA ALA A 129 31.48 2.38 26.23
C ALA A 129 29.94 2.43 26.18
N PRO A 130 29.22 2.41 27.32
CA PRO A 130 27.78 2.57 27.39
C PRO A 130 27.32 3.91 26.80
N VAL A 131 26.05 3.98 26.36
CA VAL A 131 25.40 5.17 25.79
C VAL A 131 24.22 5.62 26.66
N TRP A 132 23.42 4.66 27.12
CA TRP A 132 22.13 4.90 27.75
C TRP A 132 22.22 4.89 29.26
N LEU A 133 23.16 4.14 29.82
CA LEU A 133 23.35 3.98 31.27
C LEU A 133 24.77 4.39 31.69
N ASP A 134 24.88 4.77 32.96
CA ASP A 134 26.15 4.97 33.65
C ASP A 134 26.12 4.23 35.02
N GLY A 135 27.10 4.48 35.86
CA GLY A 135 27.16 3.85 37.22
C GLY A 135 26.04 4.27 38.17
N HIS A 136 25.19 5.22 37.76
CA HIS A 136 24.10 5.77 38.59
C HIS A 136 22.71 5.46 38.04
N GLY A 137 22.60 4.73 36.91
CA GLY A 137 21.35 4.38 36.25
C GLY A 137 21.23 4.95 34.85
N LEU A 138 20.01 5.24 34.41
CA LEU A 138 19.77 5.83 33.08
C LEU A 138 20.28 7.26 32.98
N THR A 139 21.12 7.52 32.00
CA THR A 139 21.50 8.90 31.63
C THR A 139 20.27 9.67 31.14
N PRO A 140 20.27 11.02 31.11
CA PRO A 140 19.18 11.80 30.50
C PRO A 140 18.88 11.36 29.05
N ARG A 141 19.92 10.94 28.33
CA ARG A 141 19.82 10.40 26.96
C ARG A 141 19.10 9.05 26.95
N GLY A 142 19.48 8.14 27.86
CA GLY A 142 18.83 6.84 28.04
C GLY A 142 17.35 6.98 28.42
N GLN A 143 17.05 7.92 29.32
CA GLN A 143 15.65 8.23 29.69
C GLN A 143 14.84 8.75 28.50
N ALA A 144 15.42 9.61 27.64
CA ALA A 144 14.73 10.12 26.46
C ALA A 144 14.45 9.00 25.45
N ALA A 145 15.43 8.12 25.19
CA ALA A 145 15.24 6.97 24.32
C ALA A 145 14.16 6.02 24.87
N LEU A 146 14.26 5.66 26.17
CA LEU A 146 13.33 4.73 26.81
C LEU A 146 11.88 5.26 26.77
N ARG A 147 11.67 6.56 27.04
CA ARG A 147 10.32 7.17 26.93
C ARG A 147 9.68 6.98 25.56
N ARG A 148 10.44 7.05 24.45
CA ARG A 148 9.90 6.80 23.10
C ARG A 148 9.61 5.33 22.89
N LEU A 149 10.51 4.45 23.32
CA LEU A 149 10.38 3.01 23.18
C LEU A 149 9.16 2.46 23.94
N GLU A 150 8.91 2.96 25.15
CA GLU A 150 7.72 2.62 25.95
C GLU A 150 6.39 3.05 25.28
N ARG A 151 6.45 4.06 24.43
CA ARG A 151 5.29 4.59 23.68
C ARG A 151 5.28 4.16 22.21
N ALA A 152 6.05 3.13 21.83
CA ALA A 152 6.11 2.66 20.46
C ALA A 152 4.74 2.26 19.88
N ASP A 153 3.83 1.85 20.73
CA ASP A 153 2.47 1.50 20.37
C ASP A 153 1.65 2.72 19.89
N GLU A 154 1.95 3.96 20.31
CA GLU A 154 1.34 5.17 19.78
C GLU A 154 1.60 5.31 18.28
N ASP A 155 2.77 4.86 17.85
CA ASP A 155 3.19 4.80 16.45
C ASP A 155 2.76 3.48 15.77
N ALA A 156 1.90 2.69 16.40
CA ALA A 156 1.46 1.37 15.95
C ALA A 156 2.63 0.39 15.73
N LEU A 157 3.75 0.54 16.45
CA LEU A 157 4.89 -0.36 16.42
C LEU A 157 4.78 -1.40 17.55
N ASP A 158 5.47 -2.52 17.37
CA ASP A 158 5.46 -3.62 18.34
C ASP A 158 6.90 -3.89 18.83
N LEU A 159 7.17 -3.54 20.07
CA LEU A 159 8.42 -3.81 20.77
C LEU A 159 8.23 -4.81 21.92
N SER A 160 7.15 -5.57 21.94
CA SER A 160 6.83 -6.54 23.00
C SER A 160 7.87 -7.67 23.15
N ALA A 161 8.65 -7.91 22.09
CA ALA A 161 9.79 -8.84 22.13
C ALA A 161 10.94 -8.36 23.04
N PHE A 162 10.95 -7.09 23.46
CA PHE A 162 11.96 -6.51 24.33
C PHE A 162 11.40 -6.27 25.72
N ALA A 163 12.01 -6.90 26.74
CA ALA A 163 11.76 -6.56 28.14
C ALA A 163 12.49 -5.24 28.44
N LEU A 164 11.85 -4.10 28.11
CA LEU A 164 12.45 -2.79 28.36
C LEU A 164 12.79 -2.65 29.86
N PRO A 165 13.99 -2.18 30.20
CA PRO A 165 14.41 -2.09 31.59
C PRO A 165 13.64 -1.01 32.33
N VAL A 166 13.20 -1.33 33.54
CA VAL A 166 12.90 -0.31 34.55
C VAL A 166 14.25 0.27 34.97
N ASP A 167 14.31 1.58 35.27
CA ASP A 167 15.56 2.26 35.66
C ASP A 167 16.34 1.42 36.72
N PRO A 168 17.54 0.90 36.38
CA PRO A 168 18.26 0.04 37.29
C PRO A 168 18.62 0.82 38.58
N PRO A 169 18.57 0.18 39.75
CA PRO A 169 18.98 0.83 40.97
C PRO A 169 20.46 1.22 40.91
N ALA A 170 20.84 2.25 41.65
CA ALA A 170 22.20 2.80 41.67
C ALA A 170 23.30 1.80 42.09
N ASP A 171 22.90 0.66 42.63
CA ASP A 171 23.79 -0.45 43.05
C ASP A 171 23.72 -1.66 42.07
N ALA A 172 23.21 -1.46 40.84
CA ALA A 172 23.16 -2.53 39.86
C ALA A 172 24.56 -3.02 39.47
N THR A 173 24.69 -4.34 39.28
CA THR A 173 25.97 -4.92 38.85
C THR A 173 26.27 -4.53 37.38
N PRO A 174 27.57 -4.53 36.96
CA PRO A 174 27.95 -4.27 35.58
C PRO A 174 27.19 -5.13 34.55
N GLU A 175 26.88 -6.39 34.89
CA GLU A 175 26.13 -7.30 34.01
C GLU A 175 24.70 -6.82 33.77
N ARG A 176 23.99 -6.39 34.81
CA ARG A 176 22.62 -5.86 34.69
C ARG A 176 22.57 -4.56 33.92
N ILE A 177 23.56 -3.69 34.13
CA ILE A 177 23.69 -2.44 33.33
C ILE A 177 23.93 -2.81 31.87
N ALA A 178 24.82 -3.75 31.57
CA ALA A 178 25.13 -4.19 30.22
C ALA A 178 23.94 -4.83 29.50
N GLU A 179 23.14 -5.66 30.20
CA GLU A 179 21.92 -6.24 29.67
C GLU A 179 20.88 -5.14 29.33
N ALA A 180 20.69 -4.17 30.20
CA ALA A 180 19.78 -3.04 29.97
C ALA A 180 20.25 -2.17 28.78
N GLU A 181 21.55 -1.88 28.71
CA GLU A 181 22.18 -1.13 27.62
C GLU A 181 21.96 -1.81 26.26
N ALA A 182 22.24 -3.12 26.19
CA ALA A 182 22.04 -3.93 24.98
C ALA A 182 20.55 -3.99 24.59
N THR A 183 19.65 -4.12 25.56
CA THR A 183 18.21 -4.17 25.33
C THR A 183 17.67 -2.85 24.78
N ILE A 184 18.05 -1.71 25.35
CA ILE A 184 17.64 -0.39 24.83
C ILE A 184 18.15 -0.19 23.41
N SER A 185 19.41 -0.54 23.12
CA SER A 185 19.97 -0.44 21.77
C SER A 185 19.24 -1.32 20.77
N ALA A 186 18.93 -2.55 21.15
CA ALA A 186 18.19 -3.49 20.32
C ALA A 186 16.78 -2.99 20.04
N ALA A 187 16.09 -2.46 21.04
CA ALA A 187 14.76 -1.88 20.90
C ALA A 187 14.78 -0.59 20.05
N ALA A 188 15.79 0.27 20.21
CA ALA A 188 15.93 1.49 19.42
C ALA A 188 16.14 1.18 17.92
N VAL A 189 16.98 0.20 17.62
CA VAL A 189 17.18 -0.28 16.25
C VAL A 189 15.89 -0.90 15.70
N ALA A 190 15.22 -1.74 16.45
CA ALA A 190 13.95 -2.35 16.03
C ALA A 190 12.87 -1.28 15.78
N TYR A 191 12.77 -0.29 16.68
CA TYR A 191 11.88 0.87 16.47
C TYR A 191 12.18 1.58 15.14
N ALA A 192 13.44 1.98 14.92
CA ALA A 192 13.83 2.71 13.70
C ALA A 192 13.53 1.91 12.43
N MET A 193 13.82 0.61 12.43
CA MET A 193 13.56 -0.27 11.30
C MET A 193 12.06 -0.46 11.08
N GLN A 194 11.26 -0.74 12.11
CA GLN A 194 9.80 -0.85 11.99
C GLN A 194 9.18 0.47 11.51
N ALA A 195 9.56 1.61 12.11
CA ALA A 195 9.06 2.94 11.77
C ALA A 195 9.37 3.32 10.32
N SER A 196 10.41 2.75 9.73
CA SER A 196 10.80 2.96 8.33
C SER A 196 10.31 1.88 7.37
N GLY A 197 9.40 0.97 7.80
CA GLY A 197 8.67 0.06 6.91
C GLY A 197 9.24 -1.36 6.80
N SER A 198 9.99 -1.86 7.82
CA SER A 198 10.50 -3.23 7.80
C SER A 198 9.47 -4.31 8.15
N ARG A 199 8.31 -3.94 8.77
CA ARG A 199 7.34 -4.92 9.32
C ARG A 199 6.67 -5.76 8.25
N VAL A 200 6.33 -5.16 7.13
CA VAL A 200 5.59 -5.80 6.04
C VAL A 200 6.29 -5.56 4.72
N ILE A 201 6.56 -6.62 3.97
CA ILE A 201 7.07 -6.50 2.61
C ILE A 201 5.88 -6.26 1.67
N PRO A 202 5.76 -5.07 1.03
CA PRO A 202 4.59 -4.72 0.21
C PRO A 202 4.30 -5.73 -0.90
N THR A 203 5.34 -6.22 -1.59
CA THR A 203 5.21 -7.19 -2.69
C THR A 203 4.71 -8.57 -2.25
N ARG A 204 4.82 -8.93 -0.96
CA ARG A 204 4.20 -10.16 -0.42
C ARG A 204 2.71 -9.99 -0.16
N ILE A 205 2.24 -8.78 0.06
CA ILE A 205 0.81 -8.48 0.17
C ILE A 205 0.16 -8.56 -1.21
N SER A 206 0.78 -7.93 -2.22
CA SER A 206 0.36 -8.02 -3.62
C SER A 206 1.53 -7.70 -4.54
N SER A 207 1.69 -8.46 -5.63
CA SER A 207 2.68 -8.17 -6.67
C SER A 207 2.44 -6.83 -7.39
N LEU A 208 1.27 -6.24 -7.21
CA LEU A 208 0.92 -4.92 -7.76
C LEU A 208 1.34 -3.76 -6.84
N ILE A 209 1.85 -4.05 -5.65
CA ILE A 209 2.43 -3.04 -4.77
C ILE A 209 3.92 -3.06 -4.99
N THR A 210 4.42 -2.13 -5.80
CA THR A 210 5.86 -2.02 -6.11
C THR A 210 6.55 -0.91 -5.31
N ALA A 211 5.84 -0.31 -4.36
CA ALA A 211 6.42 0.58 -3.36
C ALA A 211 7.58 -0.10 -2.62
N ARG A 212 8.67 0.63 -2.45
CA ARG A 212 9.89 0.15 -1.78
C ARG A 212 10.22 1.06 -0.60
N PRO A 213 9.79 0.70 0.62
CA PRO A 213 10.12 1.48 1.80
C PRO A 213 11.65 1.57 1.97
N THR A 214 12.13 2.74 2.35
CA THR A 214 13.53 2.97 2.68
C THR A 214 13.75 2.62 4.13
N VAL A 215 13.99 1.34 4.40
CA VAL A 215 14.23 0.83 5.76
C VAL A 215 15.55 1.39 6.29
N ALA A 216 15.55 1.85 7.53
CA ALA A 216 16.71 2.40 8.19
C ALA A 216 17.84 1.36 8.31
N ASP A 217 19.06 1.76 7.97
CA ASP A 217 20.24 0.96 8.27
C ASP A 217 20.45 0.88 9.79
N PRO A 218 20.55 -0.33 10.37
CA PRO A 218 20.59 -0.50 11.82
C PRO A 218 21.78 0.18 12.50
N GLY A 219 22.96 0.16 11.87
CA GLY A 219 24.18 0.77 12.41
C GLY A 219 24.11 2.30 12.35
N ALA A 220 23.68 2.84 11.21
CA ALA A 220 23.48 4.28 11.05
C ALA A 220 22.38 4.80 11.98
N ALA A 221 21.28 4.05 12.13
CA ALA A 221 20.19 4.43 13.02
C ALA A 221 20.64 4.51 14.48
N LEU A 222 21.33 3.48 14.97
CA LEU A 222 21.85 3.49 16.34
C LEU A 222 22.84 4.63 16.55
N THR A 223 23.74 4.87 15.58
CA THR A 223 24.69 5.96 15.62
C THR A 223 24.00 7.32 15.70
N ALA A 224 23.00 7.55 14.85
CA ALA A 224 22.25 8.81 14.81
C ALA A 224 21.48 9.06 16.11
N VAL A 225 20.77 8.06 16.62
CA VAL A 225 20.01 8.17 17.88
C VAL A 225 20.93 8.37 19.08
N ALA A 226 22.05 7.64 19.13
CA ALA A 226 23.05 7.77 20.19
C ALA A 226 23.73 9.16 20.19
N ALA A 227 23.91 9.77 19.04
CA ALA A 227 24.53 11.09 18.91
C ALA A 227 23.52 12.25 19.06
N ALA A 228 22.23 12.01 18.94
CA ALA A 228 21.19 13.03 18.96
C ALA A 228 21.16 13.79 20.28
N ALA A 229 20.87 15.09 20.23
CA ALA A 229 20.62 15.90 21.43
C ALA A 229 19.34 15.44 22.15
N ASP A 230 18.33 15.02 21.37
CA ASP A 230 17.10 14.42 21.85
C ASP A 230 16.85 13.07 21.13
N PRO A 231 17.18 11.94 21.77
CA PRO A 231 16.92 10.61 21.26
C PRO A 231 15.44 10.27 21.03
N ASP A 232 14.51 10.84 21.83
CA ASP A 232 13.07 10.67 21.66
C ASP A 232 12.65 11.23 20.28
N ALA A 233 13.00 12.49 19.99
CA ALA A 233 12.71 13.13 18.71
C ALA A 233 13.44 12.44 17.54
N ALA A 234 14.68 11.97 17.75
CA ALA A 234 15.44 11.25 16.72
C ALA A 234 14.76 9.93 16.35
N LEU A 235 14.26 9.15 17.31
CA LEU A 235 13.49 7.93 17.06
C LEU A 235 12.16 8.27 16.36
N GLU A 236 11.41 9.26 16.85
CA GLU A 236 10.16 9.69 16.22
C GLU A 236 10.35 10.07 14.75
N GLY A 237 11.47 10.68 14.40
CA GLY A 237 11.82 11.07 13.04
C GLY A 237 11.91 9.92 12.03
N TYR A 238 12.00 8.66 12.48
CA TYR A 238 11.93 7.49 11.60
C TYR A 238 10.51 7.18 11.12
N ASN A 239 9.47 7.67 11.79
CA ASN A 239 8.10 7.54 11.31
C ASN A 239 7.82 8.47 10.12
N PRO A 240 6.79 8.19 9.30
CA PRO A 240 6.33 9.11 8.25
C PRO A 240 5.96 10.49 8.85
N GLN A 241 6.47 11.55 8.21
CA GLN A 241 6.23 12.92 8.67
C GLN A 241 5.04 13.60 7.96
N GLN A 242 4.37 12.88 7.07
CA GLN A 242 3.20 13.35 6.34
C GLN A 242 2.00 13.56 7.28
N LYS A 243 1.21 14.58 7.00
CA LYS A 243 0.03 14.92 7.80
C LYS A 243 -0.94 13.73 7.95
N GLY A 244 -1.18 12.97 6.86
CA GLY A 244 -2.09 11.82 6.87
C GLY A 244 -1.68 10.74 7.87
N TYR A 245 -0.38 10.46 8.02
CA TYR A 245 0.14 9.55 9.04
C TYR A 245 -0.09 10.09 10.46
N ARG A 246 0.28 11.36 10.71
CA ARG A 246 0.12 11.99 12.03
C ARG A 246 -1.34 12.02 12.46
N ASP A 247 -2.25 12.36 11.55
CA ASP A 247 -3.69 12.37 11.80
C ASP A 247 -4.22 10.97 12.21
N LEU A 248 -3.74 9.91 11.54
CA LEU A 248 -4.09 8.52 11.90
C LEU A 248 -3.51 8.11 13.26
N ARG A 249 -2.28 8.50 13.58
CA ARG A 249 -1.66 8.28 14.88
C ARG A 249 -2.49 8.91 16.00
N ASP A 250 -2.90 10.16 15.82
CA ASP A 250 -3.74 10.87 16.78
C ASP A 250 -5.12 10.21 16.93
N GLN A 251 -5.67 9.71 15.83
CA GLN A 251 -6.92 8.97 15.87
C GLN A 251 -6.78 7.63 16.60
N LEU A 252 -5.69 6.90 16.38
CA LEU A 252 -5.38 5.66 17.08
C LEU A 252 -5.28 5.90 18.60
N SER A 253 -4.56 6.94 19.00
CA SER A 253 -4.42 7.34 20.40
C SER A 253 -5.78 7.65 21.05
N ARG A 254 -6.62 8.46 20.38
CA ARG A 254 -7.99 8.75 20.85
C ARG A 254 -8.84 7.49 21.01
N MET A 255 -8.77 6.57 20.06
CA MET A 255 -9.54 5.32 20.12
C MET A 255 -9.08 4.40 21.25
N ARG A 256 -7.77 4.31 21.47
CA ARG A 256 -7.22 3.52 22.58
C ARG A 256 -7.57 4.13 23.95
N ALA A 257 -7.51 5.45 24.07
CA ALA A 257 -7.92 6.14 25.29
C ALA A 257 -9.43 5.99 25.59
N ALA A 258 -10.27 5.92 24.56
CA ALA A 258 -11.71 5.74 24.67
C ALA A 258 -12.11 4.27 24.89
N ALA A 259 -11.18 3.31 24.68
CA ALA A 259 -11.48 1.90 24.97
C ALA A 259 -11.75 1.72 26.47
N PRO A 260 -12.82 1.01 26.86
CA PRO A 260 -13.07 0.73 28.26
C PRO A 260 -11.85 0.00 28.85
N ARG A 261 -11.24 0.59 29.89
CA ARG A 261 -10.26 -0.16 30.66
C ARG A 261 -10.94 -1.43 31.16
N PRO A 262 -10.31 -2.60 31.07
CA PRO A 262 -10.87 -3.79 31.68
C PRO A 262 -11.04 -3.49 33.18
N SER A 263 -12.27 -3.17 33.56
CA SER A 263 -12.61 -3.17 34.99
C SER A 263 -12.40 -4.59 35.50
N PRO A 264 -11.83 -4.79 36.69
CA PRO A 264 -11.79 -6.11 37.30
C PRO A 264 -13.24 -6.61 37.33
N THR A 265 -13.51 -7.63 36.56
CA THR A 265 -14.83 -8.24 36.42
C THR A 265 -15.29 -8.68 37.80
N PRO A 266 -16.42 -8.17 38.31
CA PRO A 266 -17.09 -8.88 39.40
C PRO A 266 -17.49 -10.24 38.83
N SER A 267 -17.02 -11.30 39.48
CA SER A 267 -17.45 -12.67 39.21
C SER A 267 -18.99 -12.72 39.30
N ALA A 268 -19.65 -12.59 38.16
CA ALA A 268 -21.09 -12.80 38.04
C ALA A 268 -21.33 -14.26 37.68
N ALA A 269 -22.11 -14.90 38.49
CA ALA A 269 -22.59 -16.27 38.34
C ALA A 269 -23.26 -16.50 36.97
N PRO A 270 -23.21 -17.74 36.43
CA PRO A 270 -23.73 -18.06 35.10
C PRO A 270 -25.24 -18.16 35.13
N THR A 271 -25.94 -17.26 34.49
CA THR A 271 -27.34 -17.45 34.11
C THR A 271 -27.58 -16.93 32.72
N THR A 272 -27.91 -17.83 31.88
CA THR A 272 -28.50 -17.87 30.55
C THR A 272 -27.62 -18.47 29.47
N THR A 273 -28.05 -19.63 29.03
CA THR A 273 -27.53 -20.49 27.98
C THR A 273 -27.52 -19.77 26.62
N GLY A 274 -26.57 -18.86 26.41
CA GLY A 274 -26.24 -18.33 25.09
C GLY A 274 -25.51 -19.37 24.25
N ILE A 275 -25.57 -19.26 22.93
CA ILE A 275 -24.72 -20.06 22.02
C ILE A 275 -23.30 -19.54 22.18
N PRO A 276 -22.31 -20.39 22.58
CA PRO A 276 -20.93 -19.94 22.75
C PRO A 276 -20.34 -19.39 21.45
N ASP A 277 -19.43 -18.40 21.59
CA ASP A 277 -18.67 -17.89 20.48
C ASP A 277 -17.80 -18.98 19.83
N GLY A 278 -17.60 -18.88 18.52
CA GLY A 278 -16.80 -19.84 17.79
C GLY A 278 -16.82 -19.60 16.28
N PRO A 279 -16.05 -20.39 15.52
CA PRO A 279 -16.00 -20.26 14.06
C PRO A 279 -17.37 -20.50 13.43
N SER A 280 -17.57 -20.00 12.21
CA SER A 280 -18.80 -20.24 11.45
C SER A 280 -19.00 -21.72 11.18
N LEU A 281 -20.24 -22.21 11.37
CA LEU A 281 -20.63 -23.59 11.08
C LEU A 281 -21.45 -23.65 9.80
N GLY A 282 -21.18 -24.64 8.99
CA GLY A 282 -21.90 -24.96 7.75
C GLY A 282 -22.37 -26.41 7.71
N LEU A 283 -23.08 -26.72 6.65
CA LEU A 283 -23.66 -28.05 6.42
C LEU A 283 -22.61 -29.18 6.54
N GLY A 284 -22.93 -30.22 7.30
CA GLY A 284 -22.10 -31.41 7.53
C GLY A 284 -21.07 -31.27 8.67
N MET A 285 -20.89 -30.09 9.26
CA MET A 285 -19.95 -29.88 10.37
C MET A 285 -20.53 -30.43 11.68
N ARG A 286 -19.63 -30.99 12.53
CA ARG A 286 -19.94 -31.39 13.92
C ARG A 286 -19.43 -30.35 14.89
N ASP A 287 -20.29 -29.89 15.80
CA ASP A 287 -19.91 -28.88 16.78
C ASP A 287 -20.83 -28.93 18.01
N PRO A 288 -20.30 -28.81 19.24
CA PRO A 288 -21.11 -28.87 20.46
C PRO A 288 -22.15 -27.73 20.60
N ARG A 289 -22.07 -26.68 19.77
CA ARG A 289 -23.07 -25.61 19.72
C ARG A 289 -24.33 -26.01 18.94
N VAL A 290 -24.26 -27.02 18.07
CA VAL A 290 -25.41 -27.41 17.21
C VAL A 290 -26.64 -27.82 18.03
N PRO A 291 -26.54 -28.60 19.13
CA PRO A 291 -27.69 -28.89 19.97
C PRO A 291 -28.37 -27.61 20.54
N LEU A 292 -27.58 -26.59 20.89
CA LEU A 292 -28.12 -25.32 21.38
C LEU A 292 -28.84 -24.55 20.26
N VAL A 293 -28.31 -24.57 19.04
CA VAL A 293 -28.96 -23.98 17.85
C VAL A 293 -30.28 -24.69 17.56
N ARG A 294 -30.29 -26.05 17.59
CA ARG A 294 -31.51 -26.85 17.41
C ARG A 294 -32.57 -26.47 18.43
N ALA A 295 -32.20 -26.43 19.70
CA ALA A 295 -33.13 -26.09 20.80
C ALA A 295 -33.73 -24.69 20.62
N ARG A 296 -32.92 -23.70 20.18
CA ARG A 296 -33.37 -22.32 19.96
C ARG A 296 -34.30 -22.18 18.77
N LEU A 297 -34.09 -22.97 17.72
CA LEU A 297 -34.84 -22.91 16.46
C LEU A 297 -35.97 -23.97 16.39
N GLY A 298 -36.16 -24.76 17.44
CA GLY A 298 -37.20 -25.81 17.48
C GLY A 298 -36.96 -26.93 16.48
N VAL A 299 -35.68 -27.20 16.11
CA VAL A 299 -35.34 -28.29 15.16
C VAL A 299 -35.14 -29.61 15.90
N PRO A 300 -35.95 -30.65 15.68
CA PRO A 300 -35.77 -31.93 16.34
C PRO A 300 -34.40 -32.53 16.06
N ALA A 301 -33.86 -33.27 17.04
CA ALA A 301 -32.65 -34.04 16.87
C ALA A 301 -33.00 -35.53 16.70
N ASP A 302 -32.48 -36.16 15.66
CA ASP A 302 -32.63 -37.62 15.47
C ASP A 302 -31.38 -38.30 16.08
N GLY A 303 -31.54 -38.85 17.30
CA GLY A 303 -30.59 -39.75 17.93
C GLY A 303 -29.13 -39.29 17.97
N SER A 304 -28.20 -40.09 17.42
CA SER A 304 -26.75 -39.85 17.48
C SER A 304 -26.20 -38.70 16.61
N ALA A 305 -27.06 -37.95 15.94
CA ALA A 305 -26.69 -36.88 15.02
C ALA A 305 -27.01 -35.48 15.56
N ALA A 306 -27.28 -35.33 16.85
CA ALA A 306 -27.69 -34.05 17.46
C ALA A 306 -26.66 -32.93 17.30
N ASP A 307 -25.38 -33.24 17.18
CA ASP A 307 -24.24 -32.33 17.04
C ASP A 307 -23.86 -32.04 15.58
N ILE A 308 -24.57 -32.63 14.61
CA ILE A 308 -24.31 -32.41 13.17
C ILE A 308 -25.16 -31.23 12.68
N TYR A 309 -24.50 -30.28 12.00
CA TYR A 309 -25.13 -29.16 11.31
C TYR A 309 -25.73 -29.65 9.99
N ASP A 310 -26.94 -30.25 10.05
CA ASP A 310 -27.62 -30.86 8.91
C ASP A 310 -28.50 -29.87 8.13
N LEU A 311 -29.16 -30.39 7.08
CA LEU A 311 -30.05 -29.58 6.23
C LEU A 311 -31.22 -28.97 7.00
N PRO A 312 -31.92 -29.64 7.94
CA PRO A 312 -32.94 -29.00 8.76
C PRO A 312 -32.42 -27.82 9.59
N VAL A 313 -31.22 -27.95 10.19
CA VAL A 313 -30.59 -26.85 10.95
C VAL A 313 -30.22 -25.69 10.01
N ALA A 314 -29.60 -25.98 8.88
CA ALA A 314 -29.24 -24.96 7.90
C ALA A 314 -30.47 -24.20 7.37
N ALA A 315 -31.54 -24.89 7.08
CA ALA A 315 -32.81 -24.29 6.63
C ALA A 315 -33.46 -23.42 7.73
N ALA A 316 -33.45 -23.87 8.96
CA ALA A 316 -33.98 -23.11 10.10
C ALA A 316 -33.15 -21.87 10.39
N VAL A 317 -31.82 -21.99 10.33
CA VAL A 317 -30.89 -20.84 10.45
C VAL A 317 -31.12 -19.84 9.31
N GLN A 318 -31.31 -20.31 8.08
CA GLN A 318 -31.60 -19.43 6.95
C GLN A 318 -32.92 -18.69 7.10
N ALA A 319 -33.97 -19.37 7.62
CA ALA A 319 -35.24 -18.75 7.92
C ALA A 319 -35.12 -17.69 9.03
N PHE A 320 -34.39 -18.02 10.10
CA PHE A 320 -34.09 -17.10 11.19
C PHE A 320 -33.31 -15.87 10.69
N GLN A 321 -32.30 -16.06 9.86
CA GLN A 321 -31.51 -14.98 9.27
C GLN A 321 -32.41 -14.03 8.47
N ARG A 322 -33.32 -14.56 7.62
CA ARG A 322 -34.29 -13.74 6.86
C ARG A 322 -35.20 -12.93 7.79
N ALA A 323 -35.72 -13.56 8.83
CA ALA A 323 -36.63 -12.90 9.79
C ALA A 323 -35.92 -11.79 10.61
N ASN A 324 -34.60 -11.88 10.78
CA ASN A 324 -33.81 -10.95 11.59
C ASN A 324 -32.90 -10.03 10.75
N GLY A 325 -33.11 -9.94 9.43
CA GLY A 325 -32.34 -9.04 8.55
C GLY A 325 -30.84 -9.41 8.40
N LEU A 326 -30.49 -10.66 8.71
CA LEU A 326 -29.14 -11.18 8.52
C LEU A 326 -28.99 -11.80 7.10
N PRO A 327 -27.79 -11.86 6.52
CA PRO A 327 -27.54 -12.53 5.26
C PRO A 327 -28.04 -14.01 5.30
N PRO A 328 -29.01 -14.40 4.47
CA PRO A 328 -29.67 -15.71 4.57
C PRO A 328 -28.85 -16.82 3.91
N ASN A 329 -27.64 -17.05 4.39
CA ASN A 329 -26.70 -18.04 3.86
C ASN A 329 -26.83 -19.45 4.49
N GLY A 330 -27.66 -19.58 5.53
CA GLY A 330 -27.86 -20.84 6.23
C GLY A 330 -26.68 -21.32 7.07
N ALA A 331 -25.64 -20.50 7.27
CA ALA A 331 -24.50 -20.83 8.11
C ALA A 331 -24.64 -20.14 9.49
N LEU A 332 -24.25 -20.83 10.57
CA LEU A 332 -24.14 -20.21 11.89
C LEU A 332 -22.89 -19.33 11.93
N THR A 333 -23.05 -18.09 11.53
CA THR A 333 -21.99 -17.08 11.67
C THR A 333 -21.95 -16.54 13.11
N PRO A 334 -20.86 -15.89 13.57
CA PRO A 334 -20.84 -15.23 14.88
C PRO A 334 -22.00 -14.25 15.09
N ALA A 335 -22.37 -13.50 14.05
CA ALA A 335 -23.52 -12.60 14.09
C ALA A 335 -24.85 -13.36 14.27
N THR A 336 -24.99 -14.52 13.61
CA THR A 336 -26.16 -15.38 13.75
C THR A 336 -26.22 -16.03 15.14
N ALA A 337 -25.07 -16.47 15.67
CA ALA A 337 -24.97 -17.04 17.01
C ALA A 337 -25.33 -16.01 18.10
N ALA A 338 -24.83 -14.78 17.98
CA ALA A 338 -25.19 -13.66 18.87
C ALA A 338 -26.67 -13.34 18.83
N ALA A 339 -27.29 -13.26 17.66
CA ALA A 339 -28.72 -13.03 17.49
C ALA A 339 -29.57 -14.16 18.10
N LEU A 340 -29.17 -15.42 17.91
CA LEU A 340 -29.82 -16.58 18.51
C LEU A 340 -29.66 -16.62 20.03
N SER A 341 -28.66 -15.99 20.61
CA SER A 341 -28.42 -15.95 22.05
C SER A 341 -29.33 -15.00 22.84
N GLY A 342 -30.26 -14.31 22.16
CA GLY A 342 -31.29 -13.50 22.80
C GLY A 342 -30.92 -12.02 22.94
N GLY A 343 -29.96 -11.53 22.19
CA GLY A 343 -29.87 -10.10 21.91
C GLY A 343 -31.10 -9.69 21.10
N ALA A 344 -32.03 -8.94 21.71
CA ALA A 344 -33.21 -8.47 21.02
C ALA A 344 -32.82 -7.76 19.72
N PRO A 345 -33.42 -8.10 18.55
CA PRO A 345 -33.18 -7.35 17.34
C PRO A 345 -33.83 -5.98 17.52
N THR A 346 -33.05 -4.98 17.82
CA THR A 346 -33.45 -3.60 17.56
C THR A 346 -33.56 -3.49 16.05
N PRO A 347 -34.70 -3.07 15.47
CA PRO A 347 -34.76 -2.74 14.06
C PRO A 347 -33.93 -1.47 13.85
N ALA A 348 -32.63 -1.67 13.64
CA ALA A 348 -31.77 -0.61 13.16
C ALA A 348 -31.97 -0.52 11.65
N PRO A 349 -32.13 0.72 11.10
CA PRO A 349 -32.00 0.90 9.65
C PRO A 349 -30.67 0.26 9.22
N LEU A 350 -30.60 -0.25 7.99
CA LEU A 350 -29.42 -0.89 7.36
C LEU A 350 -28.13 -0.10 7.62
N ARG A 351 -27.66 -0.09 8.85
CA ARG A 351 -26.29 0.28 9.18
C ARG A 351 -25.47 -0.96 8.88
N ALA A 352 -24.53 -0.83 7.95
CA ALA A 352 -23.42 -1.75 7.82
C ALA A 352 -23.00 -2.20 9.22
N ALA A 353 -22.92 -3.51 9.47
CA ALA A 353 -22.61 -4.07 10.78
C ALA A 353 -21.46 -3.26 11.39
N ALA A 354 -21.70 -2.62 12.54
CA ALA A 354 -20.76 -1.69 13.12
C ALA A 354 -19.43 -2.42 13.28
N VAL A 355 -18.43 -1.96 12.55
CA VAL A 355 -17.07 -2.53 12.61
C VAL A 355 -16.64 -2.49 14.07
N SER A 356 -16.24 -3.65 14.62
CA SER A 356 -15.83 -3.71 16.03
C SER A 356 -14.70 -2.72 16.30
N PRO A 357 -14.61 -2.11 17.48
CA PRO A 357 -13.52 -1.18 17.83
C PRO A 357 -12.14 -1.79 17.58
N ALA A 358 -11.95 -3.08 17.90
CA ALA A 358 -10.70 -3.80 17.65
C ALA A 358 -10.37 -3.90 16.15
N ARG A 359 -11.37 -4.21 15.30
CA ARG A 359 -11.16 -4.24 13.85
C ARG A 359 -10.83 -2.85 13.31
N ARG A 360 -11.47 -1.79 13.80
CA ARG A 360 -11.17 -0.42 13.38
C ARG A 360 -9.74 -0.02 13.77
N VAL A 361 -9.30 -0.34 14.99
CA VAL A 361 -7.90 -0.15 15.40
C VAL A 361 -6.96 -0.91 14.46
N ALA A 362 -7.23 -2.18 14.15
CA ALA A 362 -6.40 -2.97 13.24
C ALA A 362 -6.33 -2.35 11.83
N MET A 363 -7.42 -1.77 11.33
CA MET A 363 -7.44 -1.09 10.03
C MET A 363 -6.64 0.23 10.06
N ILE A 364 -6.74 1.02 11.13
CA ILE A 364 -5.91 2.22 11.30
C ILE A 364 -4.42 1.84 11.33
N VAL A 365 -4.05 0.81 12.11
CA VAL A 365 -2.67 0.30 12.17
C VAL A 365 -2.18 -0.15 10.78
N ALA A 366 -3.02 -0.84 10.01
CA ALA A 366 -2.69 -1.24 8.64
C ALA A 366 -2.46 -0.03 7.71
N ASN A 367 -3.27 1.02 7.83
CA ASN A 367 -3.11 2.24 7.05
C ASN A 367 -1.87 3.04 7.49
N MET A 368 -1.54 3.06 8.78
CA MET A 368 -0.27 3.62 9.26
C MET A 368 0.94 2.85 8.72
N GLU A 369 0.84 1.52 8.58
CA GLU A 369 1.88 0.71 7.94
C GLU A 369 2.00 1.04 6.44
N MET A 370 0.89 1.22 5.73
CA MET A 370 0.92 1.60 4.31
C MET A 370 1.53 2.99 4.09
N TRP A 371 1.37 3.93 5.03
CA TRP A 371 2.10 5.21 5.00
C TRP A 371 3.63 5.05 5.04
N ARG A 372 4.16 4.00 5.66
CA ARG A 372 5.61 3.70 5.68
C ARG A 372 6.15 3.23 4.33
N TRP A 373 5.26 2.90 3.39
CA TRP A 373 5.63 2.51 2.04
C TRP A 373 5.77 3.72 1.09
N GLU A 374 5.17 4.85 1.46
CA GLU A 374 5.27 6.08 0.70
C GLU A 374 6.67 6.69 0.80
N PRO A 375 7.13 7.44 -0.23
CA PRO A 375 8.37 8.18 -0.17
C PRO A 375 8.40 9.13 1.04
N ARG A 376 9.57 9.28 1.66
CA ARG A 376 9.76 10.26 2.74
C ARG A 376 9.49 11.68 2.26
N ASP A 377 9.98 12.01 1.09
CA ASP A 377 9.66 13.23 0.36
C ASP A 377 8.69 12.88 -0.77
N MET A 378 7.48 13.34 -0.67
CA MET A 378 6.43 13.16 -1.68
C MET A 378 6.45 14.26 -2.74
N GLY A 379 7.31 15.25 -2.60
CA GLY A 379 7.37 16.44 -3.47
C GLY A 379 6.45 17.56 -3.00
N ALA A 380 6.93 18.80 -3.16
CA ALA A 380 6.17 20.00 -2.77
C ALA A 380 4.93 20.17 -3.65
N GLU A 381 5.06 20.00 -4.97
CA GLU A 381 3.93 19.85 -5.89
C GLU A 381 3.80 18.35 -6.23
N ARG A 382 2.63 17.76 -6.06
CA ARG A 382 2.42 16.35 -6.29
C ARG A 382 0.97 15.99 -6.59
N ILE A 383 0.79 14.84 -7.22
CA ILE A 383 -0.53 14.23 -7.45
C ILE A 383 -0.66 13.00 -6.57
N GLU A 384 -1.70 12.97 -5.74
CA GLU A 384 -2.08 11.85 -4.90
C GLU A 384 -3.36 11.20 -5.44
N ILE A 385 -3.35 9.88 -5.67
CA ILE A 385 -4.52 9.12 -6.12
C ILE A 385 -4.83 8.06 -5.09
N ASN A 386 -5.81 8.32 -4.24
CA ASN A 386 -6.26 7.32 -3.29
C ASN A 386 -7.27 6.36 -3.95
N ILE A 387 -6.82 5.15 -4.25
CA ILE A 387 -7.59 4.14 -5.00
C ILE A 387 -8.90 3.77 -4.30
N PRO A 388 -8.95 3.43 -2.99
CA PRO A 388 -10.20 3.13 -2.28
C PRO A 388 -11.18 4.32 -2.19
N ASP A 389 -10.68 5.54 -2.17
CA ASP A 389 -11.50 6.76 -2.13
C ASP A 389 -11.97 7.20 -3.52
N TYR A 390 -11.41 6.62 -4.58
CA TYR A 390 -11.67 7.02 -5.96
C TYR A 390 -11.45 8.52 -6.20
N SER A 391 -10.42 9.08 -5.60
CA SER A 391 -10.09 10.51 -5.67
C SER A 391 -8.68 10.74 -6.18
N LEU A 392 -8.51 11.86 -6.87
CA LEU A 392 -7.24 12.45 -7.24
C LEU A 392 -7.15 13.81 -6.56
N LYS A 393 -6.01 14.13 -5.99
CA LYS A 393 -5.67 15.43 -5.43
C LYS A 393 -4.39 15.96 -6.08
N LEU A 394 -4.37 17.22 -6.44
CA LEU A 394 -3.16 17.99 -6.74
C LEU A 394 -2.84 18.83 -5.51
N MET A 395 -1.66 18.66 -4.96
CA MET A 395 -1.21 19.28 -3.72
C MET A 395 -0.05 20.22 -3.99
N GLU A 396 0.00 21.36 -3.28
CA GLU A 396 1.17 22.23 -3.13
C GLU A 396 1.51 22.33 -1.64
N GLY A 397 2.59 21.70 -1.21
CA GLY A 397 2.84 21.49 0.22
C GLY A 397 1.70 20.70 0.87
N ASP A 398 1.08 21.28 1.88
CA ASP A 398 -0.11 20.73 2.55
C ASP A 398 -1.43 21.28 1.99
N ASP A 399 -1.38 22.18 1.01
CA ASP A 399 -2.56 22.83 0.45
C ASP A 399 -3.16 22.02 -0.71
N LEU A 400 -4.48 21.84 -0.68
CA LEU A 400 -5.24 21.18 -1.75
C LEU A 400 -5.54 22.19 -2.86
N VAL A 401 -4.84 22.07 -4.01
CA VAL A 401 -5.04 22.94 -5.19
C VAL A 401 -6.23 22.49 -6.03
N HIS A 402 -6.37 21.16 -6.19
CA HIS A 402 -7.44 20.59 -7.00
C HIS A 402 -7.81 19.19 -6.54
N GLN A 403 -9.09 18.86 -6.66
CA GLN A 403 -9.58 17.51 -6.40
C GLN A 403 -10.51 17.06 -7.53
N ALA A 404 -10.38 15.82 -7.96
CA ALA A 404 -11.23 15.21 -8.97
C ALA A 404 -11.61 13.78 -8.57
N ARG A 405 -12.75 13.31 -9.08
CA ARG A 405 -13.11 11.90 -9.01
C ARG A 405 -12.30 11.09 -10.02
N VAL A 406 -11.97 9.84 -9.65
CA VAL A 406 -11.33 8.93 -10.58
C VAL A 406 -12.09 7.60 -10.68
N ILE A 407 -11.85 6.89 -11.80
CA ILE A 407 -12.27 5.50 -11.99
C ILE A 407 -11.02 4.66 -12.05
N VAL A 408 -10.92 3.68 -11.17
CA VAL A 408 -9.76 2.78 -11.03
C VAL A 408 -10.06 1.38 -11.56
N GLY A 409 -9.09 0.49 -11.53
CA GLY A 409 -9.21 -0.89 -12.00
C GLY A 409 -10.25 -1.70 -11.22
N LYS A 410 -10.86 -2.68 -11.91
CA LYS A 410 -11.69 -3.72 -11.29
C LYS A 410 -10.82 -4.61 -10.37
N PRO A 411 -11.40 -5.34 -9.41
CA PRO A 411 -10.65 -6.31 -8.60
C PRO A 411 -9.86 -7.34 -9.41
N ASP A 412 -10.33 -7.74 -10.58
CA ASP A 412 -9.67 -8.69 -11.48
C ASP A 412 -8.53 -8.06 -12.30
N THR A 413 -8.55 -6.75 -12.44
CA THR A 413 -7.54 -5.94 -13.15
C THR A 413 -7.25 -4.67 -12.34
N PRO A 414 -6.68 -4.82 -11.13
CA PRO A 414 -6.54 -3.72 -10.19
C PRO A 414 -5.50 -2.69 -10.64
N THR A 415 -5.70 -1.45 -10.21
CA THR A 415 -4.70 -0.39 -10.33
C THR A 415 -3.55 -0.70 -9.37
N PRO A 416 -2.29 -0.68 -9.82
CA PRO A 416 -1.13 -0.90 -8.97
C PRO A 416 -0.88 0.28 -8.02
N VAL A 417 -0.18 0.00 -6.92
CA VAL A 417 0.19 0.96 -5.86
C VAL A 417 1.69 1.24 -5.96
N PHE A 418 2.05 2.46 -6.31
CA PHE A 418 3.45 2.89 -6.48
C PHE A 418 3.55 4.39 -6.65
N SER A 419 4.77 4.91 -6.52
CA SER A 419 5.12 6.31 -6.78
C SER A 419 5.97 6.44 -8.04
N ASN A 420 5.78 7.51 -8.81
CA ASN A 420 6.50 7.82 -10.04
C ASN A 420 6.50 9.34 -10.30
N GLU A 421 6.93 9.75 -11.50
CA GLU A 421 6.94 11.12 -11.97
C GLU A 421 6.15 11.28 -13.27
N MET A 422 5.18 12.18 -13.28
CA MET A 422 4.47 12.60 -14.50
C MET A 422 5.35 13.57 -15.28
N LYS A 423 5.58 13.27 -16.58
CA LYS A 423 6.57 13.99 -17.41
C LYS A 423 5.96 14.75 -18.57
N TYR A 424 4.87 14.25 -19.14
CA TYR A 424 4.23 14.85 -20.31
C TYR A 424 2.78 14.44 -20.43
N ILE A 425 2.03 15.18 -21.23
CA ILE A 425 0.68 14.83 -21.64
C ILE A 425 0.66 14.48 -23.14
N LEU A 426 -0.25 13.58 -23.52
CA LEU A 426 -0.60 13.34 -24.92
C LEU A 426 -1.99 13.91 -25.18
N VAL A 427 -2.10 14.79 -26.15
CA VAL A 427 -3.38 15.29 -26.67
C VAL A 427 -3.73 14.49 -27.92
N ASN A 428 -4.99 14.11 -28.07
CA ASN A 428 -5.50 13.24 -29.14
C ASN A 428 -4.79 11.87 -29.18
N PRO A 429 -4.81 11.08 -28.08
CA PRO A 429 -4.10 9.81 -28.02
C PRO A 429 -4.67 8.79 -29.03
N ILE A 430 -3.79 8.00 -29.60
CA ILE A 430 -4.17 6.76 -30.28
C ILE A 430 -4.19 5.65 -29.22
N TRP A 431 -5.35 5.01 -29.03
CA TRP A 431 -5.42 3.88 -28.13
C TRP A 431 -4.98 2.60 -28.83
N ARG A 432 -3.83 2.10 -28.48
CA ARG A 432 -3.39 0.74 -28.87
C ARG A 432 -3.97 -0.23 -27.85
N VAL A 433 -4.91 -1.07 -28.31
CA VAL A 433 -5.63 -1.98 -27.42
C VAL A 433 -4.69 -3.07 -26.92
N PRO A 434 -4.53 -3.25 -25.62
CA PRO A 434 -3.70 -4.33 -25.07
C PRO A 434 -4.18 -5.70 -25.57
N GLU A 435 -3.22 -6.61 -25.85
CA GLU A 435 -3.52 -7.96 -26.36
C GLU A 435 -4.48 -8.73 -25.45
N SER A 436 -4.36 -8.55 -24.13
CA SER A 436 -5.26 -9.17 -23.16
C SER A 436 -6.72 -8.74 -23.33
N ILE A 437 -6.98 -7.48 -23.68
CA ILE A 437 -8.33 -6.96 -23.99
C ILE A 437 -8.77 -7.47 -25.36
N VAL A 438 -7.90 -7.44 -26.37
CA VAL A 438 -8.21 -7.98 -27.70
C VAL A 438 -8.67 -9.43 -27.55
N ARG A 439 -7.89 -10.27 -26.86
CA ARG A 439 -8.19 -11.68 -26.73
C ARG A 439 -9.44 -11.98 -25.87
N LYS A 440 -9.62 -11.28 -24.75
CA LYS A 440 -10.69 -11.60 -23.80
C LYS A 440 -12.02 -10.95 -24.12
N GLU A 441 -11.99 -9.73 -24.70
CA GLU A 441 -13.20 -8.92 -24.86
C GLU A 441 -13.58 -8.69 -26.32
N LEU A 442 -12.61 -8.54 -27.24
CA LEU A 442 -12.90 -8.22 -28.64
C LEU A 442 -12.97 -9.45 -29.54
N ALA A 443 -12.11 -10.44 -29.32
CA ALA A 443 -12.07 -11.64 -30.16
C ALA A 443 -13.38 -12.45 -30.15
N PRO A 444 -14.12 -12.61 -29.05
CA PRO A 444 -15.43 -13.25 -29.08
C PRO A 444 -16.42 -12.57 -30.01
N HIS A 445 -16.46 -11.23 -30.01
CA HIS A 445 -17.34 -10.46 -30.90
C HIS A 445 -16.93 -10.52 -32.37
N LEU A 446 -15.62 -10.60 -32.65
CA LEU A 446 -15.12 -10.80 -34.02
C LEU A 446 -15.48 -12.17 -34.59
N ALA A 447 -15.57 -13.20 -33.73
CA ALA A 447 -15.99 -14.53 -34.15
C ALA A 447 -17.47 -14.56 -34.57
N GLU A 448 -18.32 -13.71 -33.99
CA GLU A 448 -19.74 -13.58 -34.32
C GLU A 448 -19.98 -12.61 -35.48
N ASP A 449 -19.16 -11.57 -35.58
CA ASP A 449 -19.32 -10.45 -36.51
C ASP A 449 -17.94 -9.87 -36.90
N PRO A 450 -17.41 -10.26 -38.08
CA PRO A 450 -16.11 -9.80 -38.57
C PRO A 450 -15.95 -8.28 -38.67
N ASP A 451 -17.04 -7.55 -38.90
CA ASP A 451 -17.04 -6.09 -39.05
C ASP A 451 -17.28 -5.35 -37.73
N TYR A 452 -17.43 -6.06 -36.63
CA TYR A 452 -17.73 -5.49 -35.30
C TYR A 452 -16.79 -4.36 -34.90
N LEU A 453 -15.48 -4.55 -35.05
CA LEU A 453 -14.47 -3.54 -34.68
C LEU A 453 -14.49 -2.36 -35.63
N VAL A 454 -14.58 -2.59 -36.94
CA VAL A 454 -14.59 -1.50 -37.96
C VAL A 454 -15.79 -0.59 -37.76
N ARG A 455 -16.99 -1.16 -37.55
CA ARG A 455 -18.20 -0.39 -37.26
C ARG A 455 -18.12 0.46 -36.00
N ARG A 456 -17.25 0.08 -35.06
CA ARG A 456 -16.99 0.81 -33.81
C ARG A 456 -15.78 1.75 -33.89
N GLY A 457 -15.26 1.97 -35.11
CA GLY A 457 -14.17 2.90 -35.34
C GLY A 457 -12.79 2.40 -34.92
N TYR A 458 -12.64 1.09 -34.74
CA TYR A 458 -11.32 0.49 -34.52
C TYR A 458 -10.62 0.29 -35.89
N GLN A 459 -9.30 0.39 -35.82
CA GLN A 459 -8.41 -0.01 -36.91
C GLN A 459 -7.78 -1.35 -36.55
N VAL A 460 -7.83 -2.30 -37.47
CA VAL A 460 -7.27 -3.64 -37.31
C VAL A 460 -6.15 -3.83 -38.33
N ALA A 461 -4.97 -4.23 -37.86
CA ALA A 461 -3.85 -4.59 -38.69
C ALA A 461 -3.33 -5.96 -38.28
N GLU A 462 -2.96 -6.78 -39.25
CA GLU A 462 -2.30 -8.06 -39.02
C GLU A 462 -0.84 -7.96 -39.45
N VAL A 463 0.07 -8.22 -38.53
CA VAL A 463 1.52 -8.19 -38.79
C VAL A 463 2.14 -9.45 -38.19
N GLY A 464 2.76 -10.28 -39.04
CA GLY A 464 3.41 -11.51 -38.59
C GLY A 464 2.49 -12.52 -37.90
N GLY A 465 1.21 -12.57 -38.28
CA GLY A 465 0.20 -13.46 -37.67
C GLY A 465 -0.36 -12.94 -36.32
N HIS A 466 0.02 -11.73 -35.91
CA HIS A 466 -0.53 -11.08 -34.72
C HIS A 466 -1.51 -9.97 -35.12
N MET A 467 -2.67 -9.95 -34.47
CA MET A 467 -3.70 -8.94 -34.65
C MET A 467 -3.39 -7.73 -33.76
N PHE A 468 -3.22 -6.56 -34.38
CA PHE A 468 -3.11 -5.28 -33.70
C PHE A 468 -4.40 -4.49 -33.86
N VAL A 469 -4.98 -4.09 -32.75
CA VAL A 469 -6.22 -3.29 -32.73
C VAL A 469 -5.91 -1.94 -32.14
N SER A 470 -6.39 -0.87 -32.78
CA SER A 470 -6.24 0.49 -32.26
C SER A 470 -7.48 1.32 -32.49
N GLN A 471 -7.68 2.35 -31.65
CA GLN A 471 -8.66 3.42 -31.92
C GLN A 471 -7.91 4.71 -32.26
N PRO A 472 -8.25 5.36 -33.37
CA PRO A 472 -7.71 6.69 -33.70
C PRO A 472 -8.22 7.75 -32.71
N PRO A 473 -7.61 8.96 -32.70
CA PRO A 473 -8.15 10.09 -31.98
C PRO A 473 -9.62 10.39 -32.34
N GLY A 474 -10.40 10.81 -31.35
CA GLY A 474 -11.79 11.19 -31.57
C GLY A 474 -12.69 10.98 -30.37
N GLU A 475 -13.95 11.40 -30.46
CA GLU A 475 -14.95 11.34 -29.40
C GLU A 475 -15.22 9.92 -28.86
N GLY A 476 -15.07 8.90 -29.71
CA GLY A 476 -15.28 7.49 -29.34
C GLY A 476 -14.04 6.80 -28.79
N ASN A 477 -12.90 7.47 -28.72
CA ASN A 477 -11.67 6.87 -28.22
C ASN A 477 -11.78 6.59 -26.72
N ALA A 478 -11.47 5.37 -26.29
CA ALA A 478 -11.57 4.96 -24.89
C ALA A 478 -10.66 5.78 -23.95
N LEU A 479 -9.57 6.36 -24.47
CA LEU A 479 -8.67 7.25 -23.73
C LEU A 479 -9.12 8.70 -23.70
N GLY A 480 -10.24 9.05 -24.39
CA GLY A 480 -10.70 10.42 -24.55
C GLY A 480 -9.69 11.29 -25.31
N HIS A 481 -9.59 12.56 -24.94
CA HIS A 481 -8.79 13.55 -25.64
C HIS A 481 -7.42 13.80 -25.07
N ILE A 482 -7.17 13.39 -23.80
CA ILE A 482 -5.94 13.69 -23.10
C ILE A 482 -5.49 12.53 -22.22
N LEU A 483 -4.18 12.33 -22.17
CA LEU A 483 -3.54 11.27 -21.41
C LEU A 483 -2.31 11.85 -20.70
N PHE A 484 -2.12 11.51 -19.42
CA PHE A 484 -1.02 11.98 -18.58
C PHE A 484 -0.04 10.83 -18.38
N MET A 485 1.21 11.07 -18.74
CA MET A 485 2.23 10.04 -18.84
C MET A 485 3.26 10.12 -17.71
N PHE A 486 3.36 9.04 -16.99
CA PHE A 486 4.40 8.72 -16.01
C PHE A 486 4.94 7.31 -16.33
N PRO A 487 5.94 7.17 -17.22
CA PRO A 487 6.42 5.87 -17.71
C PRO A 487 6.77 4.92 -16.57
N ASN A 488 6.16 3.72 -16.53
CA ASN A 488 6.28 2.75 -15.46
C ASN A 488 6.18 1.31 -15.99
N GLU A 489 6.58 0.34 -15.18
CA GLU A 489 6.58 -1.08 -15.52
C GLU A 489 5.17 -1.71 -15.64
N HIS A 490 4.15 -1.05 -15.07
CA HIS A 490 2.77 -1.54 -15.08
C HIS A 490 1.98 -1.09 -16.32
N SER A 491 2.54 -0.24 -17.16
CA SER A 491 1.84 0.37 -18.31
C SER A 491 0.52 1.08 -17.92
N VAL A 492 0.49 1.71 -16.75
CA VAL A 492 -0.64 2.48 -16.22
C VAL A 492 -0.41 3.97 -16.45
N TYR A 493 -1.47 4.70 -16.75
CA TYR A 493 -1.47 6.14 -16.95
C TYR A 493 -2.82 6.74 -16.52
N LEU A 494 -2.87 8.09 -16.38
CA LEU A 494 -4.15 8.79 -16.22
C LEU A 494 -4.68 9.21 -17.58
N HIS A 495 -6.01 9.18 -17.75
CA HIS A 495 -6.61 9.57 -19.03
C HIS A 495 -8.05 10.07 -18.91
N ASP A 496 -8.49 10.76 -19.93
CA ASP A 496 -9.89 11.13 -20.17
C ASP A 496 -10.72 9.89 -20.54
N THR A 497 -12.03 10.05 -20.65
CA THR A 497 -12.95 8.98 -21.08
C THR A 497 -14.23 9.55 -21.67
N PRO A 498 -14.80 8.93 -22.72
CA PRO A 498 -16.14 9.26 -23.21
C PRO A 498 -17.24 8.82 -22.23
N LEU A 499 -16.96 7.84 -21.34
CA LEU A 499 -17.94 7.28 -20.39
C LEU A 499 -18.04 8.11 -19.11
N ARG A 500 -18.29 9.41 -19.23
CA ARG A 500 -18.29 10.37 -18.10
C ARG A 500 -19.40 10.12 -17.08
N SER A 501 -20.51 9.50 -17.47
CA SER A 501 -21.59 9.14 -16.55
C SER A 501 -21.16 8.20 -15.42
N LEU A 502 -20.11 7.38 -15.63
CA LEU A 502 -19.58 6.47 -14.64
C LEU A 502 -18.95 7.16 -13.43
N PHE A 503 -18.56 8.44 -13.54
CA PHE A 503 -18.10 9.21 -12.38
C PHE A 503 -19.20 9.45 -11.33
N GLY A 504 -20.49 9.32 -11.71
CA GLY A 504 -21.62 9.41 -10.79
C GLY A 504 -21.82 8.17 -9.92
N ALA A 505 -21.17 7.05 -10.22
CA ALA A 505 -21.27 5.83 -9.41
C ALA A 505 -20.57 5.98 -8.06
N ALA A 506 -21.14 5.40 -7.01
CA ALA A 506 -20.52 5.38 -5.69
C ALA A 506 -19.24 4.51 -5.68
N ARG A 507 -19.29 3.32 -6.29
CA ARG A 507 -18.13 2.44 -6.51
C ARG A 507 -17.63 2.64 -7.93
N ARG A 508 -16.40 3.11 -8.07
CA ARG A 508 -15.80 3.49 -9.36
C ARG A 508 -14.61 2.60 -9.74
N ALA A 509 -14.75 1.28 -9.58
CA ALA A 509 -13.77 0.28 -9.96
C ALA A 509 -14.21 -0.40 -11.27
N PHE A 510 -13.97 0.26 -12.44
CA PHE A 510 -14.47 -0.18 -13.75
C PHE A 510 -13.39 -0.36 -14.81
N SER A 511 -12.16 0.16 -14.59
CA SER A 511 -11.11 0.12 -15.60
C SER A 511 -10.34 -1.20 -15.61
N HIS A 512 -9.37 -1.34 -16.51
CA HIS A 512 -8.43 -2.45 -16.61
C HIS A 512 -7.07 -2.11 -15.98
N GLY A 513 -7.06 -1.21 -14.97
CA GLY A 513 -5.86 -0.81 -14.25
C GLY A 513 -5.51 0.67 -14.42
N CYS A 514 -5.68 1.24 -15.61
CA CYS A 514 -5.49 2.69 -15.84
C CYS A 514 -6.52 3.51 -15.07
N VAL A 515 -6.19 4.77 -14.79
CA VAL A 515 -7.02 5.66 -13.99
C VAL A 515 -7.69 6.70 -14.88
N ARG A 516 -9.04 6.68 -14.94
CA ARG A 516 -9.81 7.71 -15.64
C ARG A 516 -10.03 8.89 -14.72
N VAL A 517 -9.81 10.10 -15.23
CA VAL A 517 -9.89 11.35 -14.45
C VAL A 517 -11.11 12.16 -14.87
N GLU A 518 -11.87 12.62 -13.89
CA GLU A 518 -12.92 13.61 -14.11
C GLU A 518 -12.29 14.99 -14.33
N GLN A 519 -12.85 15.77 -15.25
CA GLN A 519 -12.33 17.11 -15.63
C GLN A 519 -10.83 17.11 -16.01
N PRO A 520 -10.37 16.22 -16.91
CA PRO A 520 -8.95 16.08 -17.21
C PRO A 520 -8.33 17.33 -17.83
N MET A 521 -9.12 18.16 -18.52
CA MET A 521 -8.64 19.45 -19.07
C MET A 521 -8.28 20.43 -17.95
N ARG A 522 -9.02 20.42 -16.83
CA ARG A 522 -8.69 21.26 -15.67
C ARG A 522 -7.39 20.79 -14.99
N LEU A 523 -7.23 19.47 -14.82
CA LEU A 523 -5.98 18.93 -14.32
C LEU A 523 -4.81 19.31 -15.24
N ALA A 524 -4.97 19.15 -16.56
CA ALA A 524 -3.93 19.51 -17.52
C ALA A 524 -3.57 21.01 -17.48
N GLU A 525 -4.55 21.89 -17.36
CA GLU A 525 -4.33 23.33 -17.18
C GLU A 525 -3.45 23.63 -15.97
N LEU A 526 -3.72 22.98 -14.84
CA LEU A 526 -3.00 23.18 -13.59
C LEU A 526 -1.56 22.65 -13.66
N VAL A 527 -1.36 21.42 -14.11
CA VAL A 527 -0.01 20.82 -14.19
C VAL A 527 0.86 21.43 -15.29
N MET A 528 0.27 22.06 -16.28
CA MET A 528 0.98 22.80 -17.33
C MET A 528 1.34 24.23 -16.90
N GLY A 529 0.67 24.77 -15.89
CA GLY A 529 0.98 26.07 -15.30
C GLY A 529 0.72 27.27 -16.22
N ALA A 530 1.49 28.34 -15.97
CA ALA A 530 1.28 29.62 -16.63
C ALA A 530 1.31 29.55 -18.17
N GLY A 531 0.34 30.23 -18.81
CA GLY A 531 0.21 30.26 -20.26
C GLY A 531 -0.60 29.10 -20.86
N TRP A 532 -1.07 28.16 -20.03
CA TRP A 532 -1.98 27.10 -20.45
C TRP A 532 -3.38 27.34 -19.84
N SER A 533 -4.39 27.08 -20.63
CA SER A 533 -5.79 27.12 -20.20
C SER A 533 -6.54 25.94 -20.80
N SER A 534 -7.65 25.56 -20.19
CA SER A 534 -8.52 24.53 -20.75
C SER A 534 -8.96 24.86 -22.16
N ALA A 535 -9.22 26.14 -22.51
CA ALA A 535 -9.56 26.59 -23.85
C ALA A 535 -8.39 26.38 -24.83
N ARG A 536 -7.15 26.68 -24.45
CA ARG A 536 -5.97 26.42 -25.27
C ARG A 536 -5.78 24.92 -25.50
N LEU A 537 -5.94 24.09 -24.47
CA LEU A 537 -5.88 22.62 -24.60
C LEU A 537 -6.98 22.11 -25.55
N GLN A 538 -8.20 22.61 -25.40
CA GLN A 538 -9.31 22.26 -26.30
C GLN A 538 -9.04 22.64 -27.75
N SER A 539 -8.35 23.75 -28.01
CA SER A 539 -7.98 24.15 -29.38
C SER A 539 -6.98 23.20 -30.05
N LEU A 540 -6.31 22.33 -29.27
CA LEU A 540 -5.41 21.28 -29.77
C LEU A 540 -6.16 19.99 -30.14
N ILE A 541 -7.44 19.86 -29.76
CA ILE A 541 -8.23 18.67 -30.06
C ILE A 541 -8.43 18.56 -31.60
N GLY A 542 -8.14 17.37 -32.11
CA GLY A 542 -8.22 17.10 -33.56
C GLY A 542 -7.76 15.67 -33.89
N ALA A 543 -7.37 15.43 -35.11
CA ALA A 543 -7.04 14.09 -35.60
C ALA A 543 -5.60 13.64 -35.33
N THR A 544 -4.72 14.57 -34.90
CA THR A 544 -3.28 14.25 -34.76
C THR A 544 -2.85 14.20 -33.31
N GLN A 545 -2.27 13.09 -32.92
CA GLN A 545 -1.66 12.94 -31.59
C GLN A 545 -0.49 13.92 -31.42
N ARG A 546 -0.44 14.59 -30.27
CA ARG A 546 0.61 15.55 -29.92
C ARG A 546 1.14 15.26 -28.51
N THR A 547 2.45 15.29 -28.37
CA THR A 547 3.13 15.24 -27.06
C THR A 547 3.40 16.66 -26.59
N VAL A 548 3.02 16.98 -25.36
CA VAL A 548 3.31 18.26 -24.70
C VAL A 548 4.04 17.97 -23.41
N MET A 549 5.30 18.40 -23.30
CA MET A 549 6.10 18.20 -22.09
C MET A 549 5.58 19.10 -20.96
N LEU A 550 5.56 18.60 -19.73
CA LEU A 550 5.35 19.41 -18.56
C LEU A 550 6.54 20.37 -18.33
N PRO A 551 6.32 21.53 -17.70
CA PRO A 551 7.41 22.44 -17.35
C PRO A 551 8.49 21.78 -16.45
N HIS A 552 8.06 20.88 -15.59
CA HIS A 552 8.89 20.02 -14.74
C HIS A 552 8.17 18.70 -14.50
N ALA A 553 8.90 17.69 -14.07
CA ALA A 553 8.30 16.42 -13.67
C ALA A 553 7.55 16.58 -12.34
N ILE A 554 6.32 16.08 -12.27
CA ILE A 554 5.47 16.16 -11.08
C ILE A 554 5.39 14.77 -10.43
N PRO A 555 5.79 14.61 -9.17
CA PRO A 555 5.58 13.38 -8.42
C PRO A 555 4.12 12.95 -8.43
N ILE A 556 3.89 11.66 -8.66
CA ILE A 556 2.57 11.06 -8.66
C ILE A 556 2.59 9.80 -7.80
N HIS A 557 1.65 9.71 -6.87
CA HIS A 557 1.51 8.62 -5.91
C HIS A 557 0.17 7.93 -6.12
N LEU A 558 0.19 6.66 -6.48
CA LEU A 558 -0.99 5.79 -6.53
C LEU A 558 -1.02 5.05 -5.19
N GLU A 559 -1.89 5.50 -4.31
CA GLU A 559 -1.97 5.15 -2.91
C GLU A 559 -3.17 4.24 -2.61
N TYR A 560 -3.12 3.55 -1.47
CA TYR A 560 -4.20 2.67 -1.07
C TYR A 560 -4.57 2.87 0.40
N PHE A 561 -5.29 3.94 0.71
CA PHE A 561 -5.73 4.23 2.08
C PHE A 561 -7.24 4.01 2.23
N THR A 562 -7.60 3.01 3.03
CA THR A 562 -9.00 2.72 3.40
C THR A 562 -9.46 3.52 4.61
N GLU A 563 -8.52 3.96 5.45
CA GLU A 563 -8.74 4.82 6.61
C GLU A 563 -7.87 6.08 6.46
N PHE A 564 -8.49 7.24 6.54
CA PHE A 564 -7.79 8.53 6.52
C PHE A 564 -8.63 9.58 7.25
N VAL A 565 -8.00 10.66 7.66
CA VAL A 565 -8.68 11.79 8.31
C VAL A 565 -8.90 12.88 7.28
N ASP A 566 -10.12 13.36 7.18
CA ASP A 566 -10.47 14.44 6.24
C ASP A 566 -10.08 15.83 6.80
N PRO A 567 -10.17 16.90 6.00
CA PRO A 567 -9.84 18.25 6.46
C PRO A 567 -10.66 18.76 7.64
N THR A 568 -11.81 18.14 7.94
CA THR A 568 -12.63 18.49 9.12
C THR A 568 -12.16 17.77 10.39
N GLY A 569 -11.17 16.88 10.30
CA GLY A 569 -10.68 16.05 11.39
C GLY A 569 -11.49 14.77 11.61
N ALA A 570 -12.43 14.45 10.73
CA ALA A 570 -13.24 13.23 10.83
C ALA A 570 -12.54 12.04 10.15
N LEU A 571 -12.52 10.90 10.87
CA LEU A 571 -12.04 9.64 10.31
C LEU A 571 -12.99 9.19 9.20
N GLN A 572 -12.44 8.99 8.01
CA GLN A 572 -13.12 8.44 6.86
C GLN A 572 -12.76 6.97 6.70
N GLU A 573 -13.76 6.15 6.39
CA GLU A 573 -13.61 4.71 6.13
C GLU A 573 -14.06 4.42 4.70
N ARG A 574 -13.28 3.65 3.94
CA ARG A 574 -13.57 3.26 2.56
C ARG A 574 -13.55 1.75 2.41
N GLU A 575 -14.30 1.27 1.42
CA GLU A 575 -14.28 -0.15 1.03
C GLU A 575 -12.86 -0.59 0.66
N ASP A 576 -12.40 -1.69 1.22
CA ASP A 576 -11.12 -2.33 0.86
C ASP A 576 -11.30 -3.10 -0.48
N VAL A 577 -11.41 -2.35 -1.56
CA VAL A 577 -11.83 -2.82 -2.89
C VAL A 577 -10.96 -3.94 -3.47
N TYR A 578 -9.67 -4.02 -3.06
CA TYR A 578 -8.73 -5.07 -3.47
C TYR A 578 -8.31 -6.00 -2.32
N GLY A 579 -8.83 -5.79 -1.11
CA GLY A 579 -8.50 -6.59 0.08
C GLY A 579 -7.06 -6.38 0.58
N ILE A 580 -6.41 -5.27 0.23
CA ILE A 580 -5.01 -4.98 0.60
C ILE A 580 -4.91 -4.67 2.09
N ALA A 581 -5.73 -3.76 2.59
CA ALA A 581 -5.67 -3.32 3.99
C ALA A 581 -5.96 -4.47 4.97
N ALA A 582 -6.93 -5.33 4.63
CA ALA A 582 -7.22 -6.53 5.43
C ALA A 582 -6.05 -7.52 5.47
N ARG A 583 -5.32 -7.71 4.35
CA ARG A 583 -4.12 -8.55 4.31
C ARG A 583 -2.98 -7.97 5.11
N VAL A 584 -2.77 -6.65 5.05
CA VAL A 584 -1.78 -5.95 5.87
C VAL A 584 -2.09 -6.13 7.35
N ALA A 585 -3.34 -5.88 7.77
CA ALA A 585 -3.78 -6.08 9.15
C ALA A 585 -3.57 -7.52 9.62
N GLY A 586 -3.90 -8.50 8.77
CA GLY A 586 -3.68 -9.93 9.05
C GLY A 586 -2.21 -10.29 9.21
N THR A 587 -1.33 -9.76 8.35
CA THR A 587 0.12 -9.97 8.43
C THR A 587 0.69 -9.39 9.72
N ILE A 588 0.30 -8.16 10.10
CA ILE A 588 0.74 -7.52 11.34
C ILE A 588 0.29 -8.34 12.56
N ALA A 589 -0.97 -8.82 12.58
CA ALA A 589 -1.47 -9.63 13.68
C ALA A 589 -0.74 -10.96 13.84
N GLN A 590 -0.28 -11.58 12.76
CA GLN A 590 0.52 -12.81 12.80
C GLN A 590 1.92 -12.57 13.35
N THR A 591 2.60 -11.50 12.92
CA THR A 591 3.95 -11.17 13.40
C THR A 591 3.99 -10.77 14.88
N SER A 592 2.86 -10.39 15.48
CA SER A 592 2.77 -10.09 16.92
C SER A 592 2.44 -11.33 17.77
N GLN A 593 2.15 -12.48 17.17
CA GLN A 593 1.84 -13.75 17.89
C GLN A 593 3.00 -14.76 17.86
N ASP A 594 3.90 -14.64 16.88
CA ASP A 594 5.13 -15.44 16.74
C ASP A 594 6.28 -14.85 17.57
#